data_8b31040148715e7fb03a072b2e4e62cc
#
_entry.id   8b31040148715e7fb03a072b2e4e62cc
#
_cell.length_a   1.000
_cell.length_b   1.000
_cell.length_c   1.000
_cell.angle_alpha   90.00
_cell.angle_beta   90.00
_cell.angle_gamma   90.00
#
_symmetry.space_group_name_H-M   'P 1'
#
loop_
_entity.id
_entity.type
_entity.pdbx_description
1 polymer ?
#
loop_
_entity_poly.entity_id
_entity_poly.type
_entity_poly.pdbx_seq_one_letter_code
_entity_poly.pdbx_strand_id
1 'polypeptide(L)'
;MDLNYNFETDQNHIQIKNNNDDLVAFIDLINGGSLQHLQLNGITVIERKKEFSYSDSFASAILFPFVNRLKNGIYSFKNKSNQFPINEIGGNAH
;
A
#
# COMPACT_ATOMS: atom_id res chain seq x y z
N MET A 1 8.24 -24.64 -4.29
CA MET A 1 8.29 -23.51 -3.34
C MET A 1 8.04 -24.04 -1.93
N ASP A 2 8.86 -23.66 -0.98
CA ASP A 2 8.64 -23.95 0.43
C ASP A 2 7.42 -23.19 0.94
N LEU A 3 6.52 -23.88 1.64
CA LEU A 3 5.29 -23.30 2.18
C LEU A 3 5.43 -22.79 3.63
N ASN A 4 6.62 -22.92 4.22
CA ASN A 4 6.88 -22.38 5.55
C ASN A 4 7.37 -20.94 5.42
N TYR A 5 6.67 -20.02 6.06
CA TYR A 5 6.95 -18.59 6.00
C TYR A 5 7.40 -18.06 7.35
N ASN A 6 8.39 -17.19 7.32
CA ASN A 6 8.84 -16.42 8.47
C ASN A 6 8.39 -14.98 8.34
N PHE A 7 7.95 -14.40 9.44
CA PHE A 7 7.51 -13.02 9.53
C PHE A 7 8.45 -12.27 10.45
N GLU A 8 9.01 -11.18 9.95
CA GLU A 8 9.77 -10.23 10.76
C GLU A 8 9.01 -8.90 10.76
N THR A 9 8.73 -8.39 11.95
CA THR A 9 7.95 -7.16 12.10
C THR A 9 8.70 -6.15 12.96
N ASP A 10 8.63 -4.90 12.57
CA ASP A 10 8.91 -3.75 13.42
C ASP A 10 7.68 -2.84 13.46
N GLN A 11 7.80 -1.62 14.00
CA GLN A 11 6.69 -0.68 14.09
C GLN A 11 6.17 -0.21 12.72
N ASN A 12 6.98 -0.32 11.68
CA ASN A 12 6.74 0.33 10.40
C ASN A 12 6.62 -0.66 9.24
N HIS A 13 7.15 -1.88 9.38
CA HIS A 13 7.29 -2.81 8.27
C HIS A 13 7.01 -4.25 8.67
N ILE A 14 6.52 -5.03 7.71
CA ILE A 14 6.46 -6.48 7.80
C ILE A 14 7.29 -7.04 6.66
N GLN A 15 8.25 -7.91 6.98
CA GLN A 15 8.93 -8.72 6.00
C GLN A 15 8.41 -10.15 6.07
N ILE A 16 8.07 -10.71 4.93
CA ILE A 16 7.62 -12.10 4.79
C ILE A 16 8.61 -12.80 3.86
N LYS A 17 9.16 -13.91 4.32
CA LYS A 17 10.01 -14.75 3.46
C LYS A 17 9.84 -16.22 3.82
N ASN A 18 10.02 -17.10 2.85
CA ASN A 18 10.09 -18.52 3.09
C ASN A 18 11.54 -18.93 3.44
N ASN A 19 11.74 -20.19 3.88
CA ASN A 19 13.02 -20.65 4.38
C ASN A 19 14.14 -20.63 3.34
N ASN A 20 13.80 -20.74 2.05
CA ASN A 20 14.76 -20.78 0.93
C ASN A 20 14.92 -19.43 0.25
N ASP A 21 14.27 -18.39 0.76
CA ASP A 21 14.20 -17.05 0.15
C ASP A 21 13.66 -17.06 -1.31
N ASP A 22 12.85 -18.08 -1.67
CA ASP A 22 12.15 -18.13 -2.96
C ASP A 22 11.08 -17.04 -3.05
N LEU A 23 10.53 -16.62 -1.92
CA LEU A 23 9.61 -15.52 -1.79
C LEU A 23 10.13 -14.56 -0.74
N VAL A 24 10.25 -13.30 -1.11
CA VAL A 24 10.52 -12.20 -0.19
C VAL A 24 9.51 -11.08 -0.49
N ALA A 25 8.76 -10.66 0.53
CA ALA A 25 7.80 -9.58 0.42
C ALA A 25 8.05 -8.56 1.53
N PHE A 26 7.85 -7.30 1.22
CA PHE A 26 8.03 -6.19 2.15
C PHE A 26 6.80 -5.29 2.15
N ILE A 27 6.16 -5.16 3.30
CA ILE A 27 4.92 -4.39 3.48
C ILE A 27 5.22 -3.19 4.36
N ASP A 28 4.84 -2.01 3.89
CA ASP A 28 5.01 -0.75 4.59
C ASP A 28 3.73 -0.41 5.37
N LEU A 29 3.79 -0.47 6.69
CA LEU A 29 2.64 -0.21 7.56
C LEU A 29 2.33 1.28 7.70
N ILE A 30 3.31 2.16 7.50
CA ILE A 30 3.11 3.61 7.56
C ILE A 30 2.23 4.06 6.39
N ASN A 31 2.39 3.45 5.23
CA ASN A 31 1.69 3.79 4.00
C ASN A 31 0.55 2.79 3.71
N GLY A 32 -0.30 2.54 4.70
CA GLY A 32 -1.54 1.80 4.54
C GLY A 32 -1.39 0.30 4.25
N GLY A 33 -0.29 -0.32 4.67
CA GLY A 33 -0.05 -1.73 4.42
C GLY A 33 0.29 -2.05 2.97
N SER A 34 0.87 -1.10 2.24
CA SER A 34 1.21 -1.26 0.84
C SER A 34 2.39 -2.22 0.64
N LEU A 35 2.30 -3.07 -0.40
CA LEU A 35 3.37 -3.98 -0.79
C LEU A 35 4.45 -3.22 -1.56
N GLN A 36 5.59 -2.99 -0.94
CA GLN A 36 6.67 -2.16 -1.51
C GLN A 36 7.76 -2.96 -2.21
N HIS A 37 7.86 -4.24 -1.91
CA HIS A 37 8.82 -5.13 -2.57
C HIS A 37 8.25 -6.53 -2.65
N LEU A 38 8.42 -7.17 -3.78
CA LEU A 38 8.10 -8.57 -3.99
C LEU A 38 9.16 -9.21 -4.88
N GLN A 39 9.79 -10.25 -4.37
CA GLN A 39 10.75 -11.07 -5.12
C GLN A 39 10.26 -12.50 -5.12
N LEU A 40 10.27 -13.12 -6.27
CA LEU A 40 9.89 -14.53 -6.49
C LEU A 40 11.02 -15.24 -7.23
N ASN A 41 11.58 -16.30 -6.62
CA ASN A 41 12.67 -17.09 -7.17
C ASN A 41 13.84 -16.22 -7.68
N GLY A 42 14.26 -15.24 -6.88
CA GLY A 42 15.33 -14.34 -7.23
C GLY A 42 14.99 -13.23 -8.23
N ILE A 43 13.74 -13.21 -8.74
CA ILE A 43 13.27 -12.19 -9.68
C ILE A 43 12.48 -11.13 -8.92
N THR A 44 12.90 -9.88 -9.02
CA THR A 44 12.15 -8.76 -8.46
C THR A 44 10.94 -8.44 -9.32
N VAL A 45 9.74 -8.56 -8.74
CA VAL A 45 8.46 -8.34 -9.41
C VAL A 45 7.91 -6.95 -9.09
N ILE A 46 8.04 -6.54 -7.83
CA ILE A 46 7.62 -5.21 -7.35
C ILE A 46 8.80 -4.58 -6.61
N GLU A 47 9.13 -3.35 -6.96
CA GLU A 47 10.18 -2.59 -6.30
C GLU A 47 9.81 -1.11 -6.28
N ARG A 48 9.85 -0.51 -5.10
CA ARG A 48 9.74 0.94 -4.98
C ARG A 48 11.06 1.58 -5.39
N LYS A 49 11.01 2.49 -6.34
CA LYS A 49 12.16 3.28 -6.72
C LYS A 49 12.46 4.32 -5.64
N LYS A 50 13.73 4.45 -5.27
CA LYS A 50 14.16 5.39 -4.22
C LYS A 50 13.93 6.86 -4.58
N GLU A 51 13.87 7.17 -5.86
CA GLU A 51 13.67 8.52 -6.40
C GLU A 51 12.24 9.04 -6.17
N PHE A 52 11.29 8.15 -5.90
CA PHE A 52 9.89 8.53 -5.69
C PHE A 52 9.45 8.24 -4.27
N SER A 53 8.78 9.21 -3.65
CA SER A 53 8.07 8.96 -2.41
C SER A 53 6.82 8.13 -2.68
N TYR A 54 6.25 7.53 -1.63
CA TYR A 54 4.98 6.81 -1.76
C TYR A 54 3.88 7.72 -2.31
N SER A 55 3.83 8.97 -1.84
CA SER A 55 2.82 9.95 -2.26
C SER A 55 2.93 10.41 -3.72
N ASP A 56 4.06 10.14 -4.38
CA ASP A 56 4.20 10.47 -5.79
C ASP A 56 3.52 9.47 -6.71
N SER A 57 3.51 8.21 -6.33
CA SER A 57 3.03 7.14 -7.20
C SER A 57 1.87 6.33 -6.63
N PHE A 58 1.72 6.31 -5.30
CA PHE A 58 0.81 5.41 -4.58
C PHE A 58 0.99 3.94 -4.98
N ALA A 59 2.24 3.55 -5.27
CA ALA A 59 2.54 2.21 -5.75
C ALA A 59 2.07 1.14 -4.77
N SER A 60 1.32 0.16 -5.28
CA SER A 60 0.72 -0.93 -4.50
C SER A 60 -0.20 -0.47 -3.37
N ALA A 61 -0.82 0.69 -3.49
CA ALA A 61 -1.76 1.20 -2.50
C ALA A 61 -2.98 0.27 -2.35
N ILE A 62 -3.41 0.09 -1.11
CA ILE A 62 -4.69 -0.54 -0.82
C ILE A 62 -5.77 0.53 -0.92
N LEU A 63 -6.67 0.36 -1.87
CA LEU A 63 -7.71 1.35 -2.17
C LEU A 63 -8.95 1.11 -1.31
N PHE A 64 -8.97 1.73 -0.16
CA PHE A 64 -10.07 1.67 0.79
C PHE A 64 -10.14 2.99 1.60
N PRO A 65 -11.32 3.53 1.87
CA PRO A 65 -12.67 3.03 1.55
C PRO A 65 -13.16 3.41 0.14
N PHE A 66 -12.40 4.14 -0.65
CA PHE A 66 -12.76 4.50 -2.02
C PHE A 66 -11.56 4.30 -2.95
N VAL A 67 -11.85 4.07 -4.23
CA VAL A 67 -10.83 3.63 -5.21
C VAL A 67 -10.33 4.74 -6.12
N ASN A 68 -10.85 5.94 -5.99
CA ASN A 68 -10.47 7.10 -6.79
C ASN A 68 -10.76 8.36 -5.99
N ARG A 69 -10.67 9.50 -6.63
CA ARG A 69 -10.91 10.80 -6.00
C ARG A 69 -12.38 11.00 -5.65
N LEU A 70 -12.62 11.53 -4.47
CA LEU A 70 -13.92 12.06 -4.08
C LEU A 70 -13.89 13.58 -4.27
N LYS A 71 -14.75 14.09 -5.13
CA LYS A 71 -14.87 15.52 -5.38
C LYS A 71 -15.25 16.24 -4.08
N ASN A 72 -14.45 17.24 -3.70
CA ASN A 72 -14.59 17.97 -2.44
C ASN A 72 -14.57 17.08 -1.19
N GLY A 73 -14.12 15.82 -1.32
CA GLY A 73 -14.15 14.84 -0.24
C GLY A 73 -15.53 14.38 0.17
N ILE A 74 -16.57 14.68 -0.61
CA ILE A 74 -17.97 14.45 -0.22
C ILE A 74 -18.54 13.19 -0.87
N TYR A 75 -19.24 12.37 -0.08
CA TYR A 75 -20.04 11.27 -0.57
C TYR A 75 -21.35 11.18 0.23
N SER A 76 -22.39 10.62 -0.41
CA SER A 76 -23.68 10.38 0.23
C SER A 76 -23.94 8.89 0.38
N PHE A 77 -24.37 8.49 1.56
CA PHE A 77 -24.75 7.10 1.86
C PHE A 77 -25.93 7.08 2.82
N LYS A 78 -26.96 6.31 2.46
CA LYS A 78 -28.20 6.19 3.24
C LYS A 78 -28.82 7.57 3.61
N ASN A 79 -28.92 8.46 2.64
CA ASN A 79 -29.43 9.83 2.77
C ASN A 79 -28.64 10.73 3.73
N LYS A 80 -27.41 10.36 4.05
CA LYS A 80 -26.49 11.17 4.83
C LYS A 80 -25.31 11.60 3.96
N SER A 81 -24.94 12.87 4.05
CA SER A 81 -23.74 13.41 3.45
C SER A 81 -22.57 13.27 4.43
N ASN A 82 -21.47 12.78 3.95
CA ASN A 82 -20.24 12.56 4.72
C ASN A 82 -19.08 13.24 3.99
N GLN A 83 -18.06 13.65 4.73
CA GLN A 83 -16.89 14.30 4.18
C GLN A 83 -15.60 13.67 4.72
N PHE A 84 -14.68 13.34 3.81
CA PHE A 84 -13.30 13.05 4.13
C PHE A 84 -12.44 14.30 4.09
N PRO A 85 -11.35 14.34 4.86
CA PRO A 85 -10.37 15.41 4.73
C PRO A 85 -9.84 15.51 3.28
N ILE A 86 -9.72 16.73 2.78
CA ILE A 86 -9.13 16.98 1.48
C ILE A 86 -7.62 16.88 1.60
N ASN A 87 -6.99 16.06 0.77
CA ASN A 87 -5.56 15.80 0.77
C ASN A 87 -4.87 16.04 -0.59
N GLU A 88 -5.62 16.58 -1.55
CA GLU A 88 -5.12 16.83 -2.90
C GLU A 88 -5.29 18.31 -3.26
N ILE A 89 -4.34 18.88 -3.99
CA ILE A 89 -4.34 20.29 -4.40
C ILE A 89 -5.59 20.66 -5.19
N GLY A 90 -6.18 19.73 -5.94
CA GLY A 90 -7.42 19.94 -6.69
C GLY A 90 -8.69 20.04 -5.84
N GLY A 91 -8.60 19.97 -4.51
CA GLY A 91 -9.75 20.05 -3.61
C GLY A 91 -10.52 18.75 -3.46
N ASN A 92 -9.87 17.61 -3.70
CA ASN A 92 -10.47 16.29 -3.59
C ASN A 92 -9.87 15.49 -2.43
N ALA A 93 -10.57 14.46 -1.97
CA ALA A 93 -10.00 13.38 -1.18
C ALA A 93 -9.53 12.25 -2.10
N HIS A 94 -8.31 11.79 -1.87
CA HIS A 94 -7.71 10.74 -2.68
C HIS A 94 -6.90 9.76 -1.81
#